data_997c61c6be53ca49a52a8e0d7afa6256
#
_entry.id   997c61c6be53ca49a52a8e0d7afa6256
#
_cell.length_a   1.000
_cell.length_b   1.000
_cell.length_c   1.000
_cell.angle_alpha   90.00
_cell.angle_beta   90.00
_cell.angle_gamma   90.00
#
_symmetry.space_group_name_H-M   'P 1'
#
loop_
_entity.id
_entity.type
_entity.pdbx_description
1 polymer ?
#
loop_
_entity_poly.entity_id
_entity_poly.type
_entity_poly.pdbx_seq_one_letter_code
_entity_poly.pdbx_strand_id
1 'polypeptide(L)'
;KKALVLGGKRGLDSVRDAMKKSFSENGIEYFEEHFGGECCDQEIDRLTKIAKQHGADVIVGVGGGKALDTAKAVAEYMKVTVASIPTIAATDAPCSALAVIYTQEGVFERYFVLSHNPNLVLVDTDIIAKAPARLLVSGMGDALATWFEAEACSFTKAPNMPGGEGTAAALALAKLCYELLLEYGLDAKIACEAHAVTPALEKIVEANTLLSGLGFESSGLAAAHAVHDGLTVLEETHKFYHGEKVSFGTLTQLVLQDTDPDTIYEVLDFACSIGLPVTLRQLGLKEVSYEKLLPAAEAACAEGTTMANMPLKVTPEMVVNAMLGADALGRAFLEE
;
A
#
# COMPACT_ATOMS: atom_id res chain seq x y z
N LYS A 1 -25.37 -15.06 -12.45
CA LYS A 1 -24.68 -13.90 -11.88
C LYS A 1 -24.14 -13.03 -13.00
N LYS A 2 -24.06 -11.72 -12.77
CA LYS A 2 -23.57 -10.76 -13.74
C LYS A 2 -22.46 -9.90 -13.10
N ALA A 3 -21.26 -9.98 -13.67
CA ALA A 3 -20.10 -9.29 -13.12
C ALA A 3 -19.76 -8.02 -13.92
N LEU A 4 -19.46 -6.95 -13.21
CA LEU A 4 -18.64 -5.87 -13.74
C LEU A 4 -17.17 -6.17 -13.43
N VAL A 5 -16.35 -6.25 -14.47
CA VAL A 5 -14.90 -6.38 -14.37
C VAL A 5 -14.28 -5.04 -14.68
N LEU A 6 -13.59 -4.44 -13.72
CA LEU A 6 -12.92 -3.16 -13.90
C LEU A 6 -11.41 -3.26 -13.69
N GLY A 7 -10.66 -2.55 -14.50
CA GLY A 7 -9.20 -2.53 -14.38
C GLY A 7 -8.53 -1.66 -15.43
N GLY A 8 -7.24 -1.43 -15.23
CA GLY A 8 -6.40 -0.81 -16.25
C GLY A 8 -6.14 -1.77 -17.42
N LYS A 9 -5.85 -1.24 -18.60
CA LYS A 9 -5.67 -2.03 -19.83
C LYS A 9 -4.72 -3.23 -19.65
N ARG A 10 -3.53 -2.99 -19.07
CA ARG A 10 -2.52 -4.06 -18.89
C ARG A 10 -2.99 -5.15 -17.93
N GLY A 11 -3.64 -4.77 -16.83
CA GLY A 11 -4.21 -5.72 -15.87
C GLY A 11 -5.29 -6.59 -16.52
N LEU A 12 -6.27 -5.97 -17.18
CA LEU A 12 -7.33 -6.69 -17.89
C LEU A 12 -6.75 -7.63 -18.96
N ASP A 13 -5.78 -7.17 -19.74
CA ASP A 13 -5.16 -7.99 -20.80
C ASP A 13 -4.46 -9.23 -20.23
N SER A 14 -3.87 -9.15 -19.02
CA SER A 14 -3.15 -10.28 -18.40
C SER A 14 -4.06 -11.41 -17.92
N VAL A 15 -5.32 -11.14 -17.61
CA VAL A 15 -6.28 -12.13 -17.07
C VAL A 15 -7.39 -12.49 -18.04
N ARG A 16 -7.56 -11.73 -19.12
CA ARG A 16 -8.76 -11.79 -19.99
C ARG A 16 -9.08 -13.17 -20.51
N ASP A 17 -8.10 -13.91 -21.03
CA ASP A 17 -8.34 -15.22 -21.65
C ASP A 17 -8.76 -16.26 -20.60
N ALA A 18 -8.06 -16.30 -19.45
CA ALA A 18 -8.39 -17.21 -18.35
C ALA A 18 -9.77 -16.88 -17.76
N MET A 19 -10.04 -15.60 -17.53
CA MET A 19 -11.32 -15.11 -17.01
C MET A 19 -12.48 -15.42 -17.98
N LYS A 20 -12.32 -15.11 -19.26
CA LYS A 20 -13.33 -15.39 -20.31
C LYS A 20 -13.67 -16.87 -20.36
N LYS A 21 -12.66 -17.73 -20.31
CA LYS A 21 -12.84 -19.18 -20.27
C LYS A 21 -13.63 -19.60 -19.03
N SER A 22 -13.17 -19.20 -17.86
CA SER A 22 -13.80 -19.55 -16.58
C SER A 22 -15.26 -19.07 -16.50
N PHE A 23 -15.53 -17.82 -16.90
CA PHE A 23 -16.89 -17.27 -16.84
C PHE A 23 -17.83 -17.97 -17.83
N SER A 24 -17.36 -18.28 -19.05
CA SER A 24 -18.12 -19.01 -20.02
C SER A 24 -18.47 -20.45 -19.56
N GLU A 25 -17.49 -21.15 -18.98
CA GLU A 25 -17.70 -22.52 -18.45
C GLU A 25 -18.69 -22.57 -17.28
N ASN A 26 -18.78 -21.46 -16.50
CA ASN A 26 -19.65 -21.37 -15.33
C ASN A 26 -20.94 -20.55 -15.55
N GLY A 27 -21.23 -20.14 -16.79
CA GLY A 27 -22.44 -19.39 -17.13
C GLY A 27 -22.54 -18.04 -16.45
N ILE A 28 -21.39 -17.36 -16.22
CA ILE A 28 -21.32 -16.02 -15.63
C ILE A 28 -21.32 -15.01 -16.77
N GLU A 29 -22.34 -14.16 -16.80
CA GLU A 29 -22.34 -12.98 -17.67
C GLU A 29 -21.41 -11.91 -17.10
N TYR A 30 -20.66 -11.22 -17.97
CA TYR A 30 -19.81 -10.13 -17.54
C TYR A 30 -19.66 -9.04 -18.60
N PHE A 31 -19.25 -7.88 -18.16
CA PHE A 31 -18.83 -6.77 -19.02
C PHE A 31 -17.59 -6.12 -18.41
N GLU A 32 -16.74 -5.60 -19.27
CA GLU A 32 -15.49 -4.95 -18.87
C GLU A 32 -15.63 -3.43 -18.93
N GLU A 33 -15.10 -2.74 -17.92
CA GLU A 33 -14.96 -1.30 -17.88
C GLU A 33 -13.51 -0.91 -17.61
N HIS A 34 -13.04 0.09 -18.34
CA HIS A 34 -11.71 0.62 -18.15
C HIS A 34 -11.68 1.50 -16.90
N PHE A 35 -10.72 1.24 -16.01
CA PHE A 35 -10.43 2.09 -14.87
C PHE A 35 -9.70 3.36 -15.29
N GLY A 36 -10.18 4.53 -14.86
CA GLY A 36 -9.69 5.85 -15.27
C GLY A 36 -8.31 6.25 -14.73
N GLY A 37 -7.71 5.45 -13.84
CA GLY A 37 -6.35 5.64 -13.37
C GLY A 37 -6.22 6.17 -11.93
N GLU A 38 -7.26 6.80 -11.38
CA GLU A 38 -7.25 7.29 -10.01
C GLU A 38 -8.47 6.80 -9.21
N CYS A 39 -8.24 6.41 -7.94
CA CYS A 39 -9.31 6.05 -7.01
C CYS A 39 -9.88 7.33 -6.39
N CYS A 40 -10.83 7.94 -7.06
CA CYS A 40 -11.48 9.18 -6.65
C CYS A 40 -13.00 9.05 -6.72
N ASP A 41 -13.72 9.94 -6.02
CA ASP A 41 -15.18 9.89 -5.95
C ASP A 41 -15.84 9.92 -7.32
N GLN A 42 -15.30 10.71 -8.27
CA GLN A 42 -15.84 10.83 -9.62
C GLN A 42 -15.77 9.49 -10.39
N GLU A 43 -14.67 8.77 -10.25
CA GLU A 43 -14.49 7.48 -10.91
C GLU A 43 -15.34 6.38 -10.26
N ILE A 44 -15.43 6.38 -8.93
CA ILE A 44 -16.29 5.48 -8.16
C ILE A 44 -17.76 5.71 -8.57
N ASP A 45 -18.21 6.96 -8.65
CA ASP A 45 -19.56 7.33 -9.08
C ASP A 45 -19.85 6.89 -10.51
N ARG A 46 -18.91 7.11 -11.43
CA ARG A 46 -19.03 6.69 -12.83
C ARG A 46 -19.25 5.19 -12.94
N LEU A 47 -18.39 4.41 -12.31
CA LEU A 47 -18.43 2.94 -12.35
C LEU A 47 -19.66 2.39 -11.62
N THR A 48 -20.06 3.00 -10.50
CA THR A 48 -21.28 2.63 -9.77
C THR A 48 -22.54 2.83 -10.64
N LYS A 49 -22.61 3.93 -11.38
CA LYS A 49 -23.73 4.19 -12.31
C LYS A 49 -23.79 3.13 -13.42
N ILE A 50 -22.65 2.81 -14.03
CA ILE A 50 -22.54 1.79 -15.06
C ILE A 50 -22.95 0.41 -14.51
N ALA A 51 -22.41 0.02 -13.35
CA ALA A 51 -22.72 -1.24 -12.71
C ALA A 51 -24.24 -1.40 -12.44
N LYS A 52 -24.88 -0.36 -11.92
CA LYS A 52 -26.34 -0.32 -11.69
C LYS A 52 -27.13 -0.43 -12.99
N GLN A 53 -26.75 0.31 -14.04
CA GLN A 53 -27.43 0.27 -15.35
C GLN A 53 -27.40 -1.11 -15.98
N HIS A 54 -26.29 -1.83 -15.79
CA HIS A 54 -26.14 -3.19 -16.32
C HIS A 54 -26.63 -4.30 -15.37
N GLY A 55 -27.04 -3.95 -14.15
CA GLY A 55 -27.54 -4.91 -13.16
C GLY A 55 -26.45 -5.87 -12.66
N ALA A 56 -25.23 -5.36 -12.44
CA ALA A 56 -24.13 -6.15 -11.86
C ALA A 56 -24.45 -6.55 -10.42
N ASP A 57 -24.23 -7.81 -10.08
CA ASP A 57 -24.37 -8.37 -8.73
C ASP A 57 -23.01 -8.82 -8.15
N VAL A 58 -21.94 -8.67 -8.92
CA VAL A 58 -20.55 -8.88 -8.52
C VAL A 58 -19.66 -7.81 -9.15
N ILE A 59 -18.75 -7.25 -8.38
CA ILE A 59 -17.68 -6.36 -8.89
C ILE A 59 -16.35 -7.13 -8.82
N VAL A 60 -15.60 -7.10 -9.91
CA VAL A 60 -14.28 -7.72 -10.00
C VAL A 60 -13.26 -6.64 -10.31
N GLY A 61 -12.40 -6.34 -9.35
CA GLY A 61 -11.26 -5.43 -9.53
C GLY A 61 -10.05 -6.19 -10.05
N VAL A 62 -9.43 -5.69 -11.12
CA VAL A 62 -8.24 -6.29 -11.73
C VAL A 62 -7.15 -5.25 -11.89
N GLY A 63 -6.02 -5.45 -11.22
CA GLY A 63 -4.90 -4.50 -11.36
C GLY A 63 -4.10 -4.28 -10.09
N GLY A 64 -3.64 -3.06 -9.88
CA GLY A 64 -2.97 -2.61 -8.65
C GLY A 64 -3.93 -1.95 -7.67
N GLY A 65 -3.39 -1.48 -6.54
CA GLY A 65 -4.16 -0.96 -5.41
C GLY A 65 -5.30 0.00 -5.77
N LYS A 66 -5.03 1.04 -6.57
CA LYS A 66 -6.06 2.03 -6.95
C LYS A 66 -7.26 1.41 -7.70
N ALA A 67 -7.02 0.45 -8.58
CA ALA A 67 -8.09 -0.25 -9.30
C ALA A 67 -8.89 -1.17 -8.34
N LEU A 68 -8.19 -1.85 -7.44
CA LEU A 68 -8.80 -2.72 -6.43
C LEU A 68 -9.62 -1.91 -5.43
N ASP A 69 -9.10 -0.80 -4.94
CA ASP A 69 -9.80 0.12 -4.03
C ASP A 69 -11.06 0.69 -4.68
N THR A 70 -10.97 1.10 -5.94
CA THR A 70 -12.15 1.54 -6.71
C THR A 70 -13.20 0.44 -6.81
N ALA A 71 -12.78 -0.81 -7.08
CA ALA A 71 -13.72 -1.95 -7.15
C ALA A 71 -14.39 -2.23 -5.80
N LYS A 72 -13.61 -2.19 -4.71
CA LYS A 72 -14.13 -2.34 -3.34
C LYS A 72 -15.14 -1.24 -3.00
N ALA A 73 -14.81 0.01 -3.31
CA ALA A 73 -15.70 1.16 -3.07
C ALA A 73 -17.00 1.06 -3.88
N VAL A 74 -16.92 0.71 -5.17
CA VAL A 74 -18.12 0.49 -6.01
C VAL A 74 -19.00 -0.62 -5.44
N ALA A 75 -18.40 -1.75 -5.03
CA ALA A 75 -19.14 -2.86 -4.43
C ALA A 75 -19.82 -2.46 -3.12
N GLU A 76 -19.14 -1.67 -2.27
CA GLU A 76 -19.67 -1.14 -1.02
C GLU A 76 -20.90 -0.24 -1.26
N TYR A 77 -20.83 0.70 -2.21
CA TYR A 77 -21.97 1.56 -2.56
C TYR A 77 -23.13 0.79 -3.20
N MET A 78 -22.86 -0.32 -3.85
CA MET A 78 -23.88 -1.18 -4.44
C MET A 78 -24.41 -2.24 -3.49
N LYS A 79 -23.72 -2.52 -2.38
CA LYS A 79 -23.99 -3.62 -1.47
C LYS A 79 -23.98 -4.98 -2.17
N VAL A 80 -22.97 -5.21 -3.00
CA VAL A 80 -22.76 -6.45 -3.75
C VAL A 80 -21.40 -7.07 -3.43
N THR A 81 -21.21 -8.32 -3.87
CA THR A 81 -19.96 -9.08 -3.71
C THR A 81 -18.80 -8.42 -4.47
N VAL A 82 -17.61 -8.41 -3.89
CA VAL A 82 -16.36 -7.96 -4.56
C VAL A 82 -15.31 -9.07 -4.59
N ALA A 83 -14.63 -9.16 -5.74
CA ALA A 83 -13.44 -9.98 -5.92
C ALA A 83 -12.26 -9.10 -6.32
N SER A 84 -11.13 -9.26 -5.66
CA SER A 84 -9.86 -8.60 -5.96
C SER A 84 -8.93 -9.56 -6.71
N ILE A 85 -8.46 -9.15 -7.89
CA ILE A 85 -7.48 -9.89 -8.70
C ILE A 85 -6.26 -8.98 -8.88
N PRO A 86 -5.31 -8.98 -7.94
CA PRO A 86 -4.09 -8.20 -8.08
C PRO A 86 -3.23 -8.76 -9.23
N THR A 87 -2.81 -7.90 -10.14
CA THR A 87 -1.87 -8.23 -11.22
C THR A 87 -0.45 -7.74 -10.94
N ILE A 88 -0.28 -7.07 -9.82
CA ILE A 88 0.96 -6.59 -9.23
C ILE A 88 0.83 -6.69 -7.71
N ALA A 89 1.93 -6.93 -7.01
CA ALA A 89 1.98 -6.94 -5.55
C ALA A 89 2.68 -5.67 -5.04
N ALA A 90 2.13 -4.50 -5.43
CA ALA A 90 2.75 -3.19 -5.21
C ALA A 90 2.27 -2.49 -3.94
N THR A 91 1.21 -3.00 -3.29
CA THR A 91 0.62 -2.51 -2.05
C THR A 91 -0.15 -3.63 -1.35
N ASP A 92 -0.61 -3.37 -0.14
CA ASP A 92 -1.42 -4.27 0.68
C ASP A 92 -2.96 -4.12 0.49
N ALA A 93 -3.38 -3.30 -0.45
CA ALA A 93 -4.78 -3.07 -0.78
C ALA A 93 -5.62 -4.31 -1.17
N PRO A 94 -5.07 -5.43 -1.68
CA PRO A 94 -5.89 -6.52 -2.22
C PRO A 94 -6.85 -7.15 -1.23
N CYS A 95 -6.51 -7.27 0.05
CA CYS A 95 -7.33 -8.01 1.03
C CYS A 95 -8.00 -7.14 2.09
N SER A 96 -7.65 -5.87 2.22
CA SER A 96 -8.16 -5.00 3.28
C SER A 96 -9.60 -4.52 3.08
N ALA A 97 -10.34 -4.32 4.18
CA ALA A 97 -11.64 -3.65 4.20
C ALA A 97 -11.47 -2.11 4.19
N LEU A 98 -10.58 -1.63 3.35
CA LEU A 98 -10.23 -0.22 3.20
C LEU A 98 -10.07 0.14 1.73
N ALA A 99 -10.46 1.34 1.35
CA ALA A 99 -10.08 1.97 0.09
C ALA A 99 -9.48 3.34 0.40
N VAL A 100 -8.37 3.67 -0.27
CA VAL A 100 -7.75 4.99 -0.16
C VAL A 100 -8.30 5.88 -1.27
N ILE A 101 -8.92 7.00 -0.87
CA ILE A 101 -9.52 7.95 -1.79
C ILE A 101 -8.56 9.12 -1.99
N TYR A 102 -8.37 9.47 -3.26
CA TYR A 102 -7.52 10.57 -3.70
C TYR A 102 -8.34 11.62 -4.45
N THR A 103 -7.78 12.81 -4.58
CA THR A 103 -8.29 13.79 -5.56
C THR A 103 -7.98 13.30 -6.98
N GLN A 104 -8.57 13.93 -7.99
CA GLN A 104 -8.26 13.61 -9.40
C GLN A 104 -6.77 13.86 -9.75
N GLU A 105 -6.10 14.74 -9.01
CA GLU A 105 -4.69 15.08 -9.14
C GLU A 105 -3.77 14.09 -8.39
N GLY A 106 -4.34 13.11 -7.65
CA GLY A 106 -3.59 12.08 -6.94
C GLY A 106 -3.10 12.48 -5.55
N VAL A 107 -3.68 13.54 -4.96
CA VAL A 107 -3.42 13.93 -3.56
C VAL A 107 -4.30 13.10 -2.64
N PHE A 108 -3.74 12.58 -1.54
CA PHE A 108 -4.51 11.86 -0.52
C PHE A 108 -5.66 12.72 0.00
N GLU A 109 -6.85 12.14 0.11
CA GLU A 109 -8.04 12.81 0.62
C GLU A 109 -8.56 12.18 1.90
N ARG A 110 -8.84 10.86 1.88
CA ARG A 110 -9.33 10.12 3.05
C ARG A 110 -9.20 8.62 2.93
N TYR A 111 -9.26 7.95 4.06
CA TYR A 111 -9.55 6.51 4.14
C TYR A 111 -11.06 6.27 4.08
N PHE A 112 -11.48 5.34 3.24
CA PHE A 112 -12.86 4.86 3.18
C PHE A 112 -12.92 3.44 3.75
N VAL A 113 -13.32 3.34 5.00
CA VAL A 113 -13.49 2.05 5.69
C VAL A 113 -14.74 1.36 5.15
N LEU A 114 -14.58 0.11 4.74
CA LEU A 114 -15.63 -0.71 4.15
C LEU A 114 -16.28 -1.58 5.22
N SER A 115 -17.48 -2.10 4.93
CA SER A 115 -18.22 -2.93 5.88
C SER A 115 -17.62 -4.35 6.05
N HIS A 116 -16.81 -4.79 5.08
CA HIS A 116 -16.19 -6.12 5.09
C HIS A 116 -15.02 -6.18 4.08
N ASN A 117 -14.12 -7.13 4.30
CA ASN A 117 -13.04 -7.46 3.38
C ASN A 117 -13.59 -8.00 2.05
N PRO A 118 -12.81 -7.99 0.96
CA PRO A 118 -13.20 -8.65 -0.29
C PRO A 118 -13.62 -10.09 -0.08
N ASN A 119 -14.71 -10.50 -0.75
CA ASN A 119 -15.23 -11.87 -0.64
C ASN A 119 -14.31 -12.91 -1.27
N LEU A 120 -13.46 -12.47 -2.21
CA LEU A 120 -12.43 -13.27 -2.85
C LEU A 120 -11.22 -12.40 -3.16
N VAL A 121 -10.03 -12.89 -2.83
CA VAL A 121 -8.75 -12.38 -3.33
C VAL A 121 -8.10 -13.50 -4.11
N LEU A 122 -7.95 -13.31 -5.42
CA LEU A 122 -7.36 -14.31 -6.32
C LEU A 122 -6.01 -13.82 -6.81
N VAL A 123 -4.95 -14.45 -6.36
CA VAL A 123 -3.56 -14.09 -6.64
C VAL A 123 -2.95 -15.14 -7.59
N ASP A 124 -2.51 -14.70 -8.77
CA ASP A 124 -1.73 -15.49 -9.71
C ASP A 124 -0.29 -14.98 -9.70
N THR A 125 0.59 -15.76 -9.08
CA THR A 125 2.01 -15.38 -8.92
C THR A 125 2.77 -15.37 -10.25
N ASP A 126 2.32 -16.12 -11.26
CA ASP A 126 2.88 -16.08 -12.61
C ASP A 126 2.60 -14.73 -13.32
N ILE A 127 1.44 -14.14 -13.08
CA ILE A 127 1.11 -12.79 -13.57
C ILE A 127 1.98 -11.76 -12.86
N ILE A 128 2.11 -11.85 -11.55
CA ILE A 128 2.89 -10.92 -10.74
C ILE A 128 4.39 -11.01 -11.10
N ALA A 129 4.93 -12.21 -11.31
CA ALA A 129 6.32 -12.41 -11.72
C ALA A 129 6.67 -11.73 -13.06
N LYS A 130 5.68 -11.53 -13.93
CA LYS A 130 5.85 -10.87 -15.24
C LYS A 130 5.71 -9.35 -15.17
N ALA A 131 5.30 -8.82 -14.02
CA ALA A 131 5.23 -7.37 -13.80
C ALA A 131 6.63 -6.78 -13.54
N PRO A 132 6.82 -5.46 -13.74
CA PRO A 132 8.08 -4.81 -13.39
C PRO A 132 8.44 -5.01 -11.91
N ALA A 133 9.65 -5.48 -11.61
CA ALA A 133 10.12 -5.77 -10.25
C ALA A 133 10.03 -4.55 -9.31
N ARG A 134 10.17 -3.32 -9.83
CA ARG A 134 9.96 -2.09 -9.05
C ARG A 134 8.59 -2.04 -8.37
N LEU A 135 7.56 -2.68 -8.94
CA LEU A 135 6.23 -2.74 -8.32
C LEU A 135 6.20 -3.70 -7.14
N LEU A 136 6.89 -4.85 -7.24
CA LEU A 136 7.06 -5.76 -6.10
C LEU A 136 7.86 -5.09 -4.99
N VAL A 137 8.93 -4.38 -5.34
CA VAL A 137 9.76 -3.59 -4.41
C VAL A 137 8.93 -2.51 -3.71
N SER A 138 8.07 -1.80 -4.45
CA SER A 138 7.13 -0.85 -3.83
C SER A 138 6.24 -1.53 -2.79
N GLY A 139 5.69 -2.72 -3.10
CA GLY A 139 4.91 -3.48 -2.13
C GLY A 139 5.70 -3.88 -0.88
N MET A 140 6.97 -4.23 -1.04
CA MET A 140 7.84 -4.49 0.11
C MET A 140 8.08 -3.24 0.96
N GLY A 141 8.17 -2.06 0.33
CA GLY A 141 8.30 -0.79 1.04
C GLY A 141 7.05 -0.39 1.82
N ASP A 142 5.88 -0.76 1.32
CA ASP A 142 4.59 -0.61 2.00
C ASP A 142 4.49 -1.59 3.19
N ALA A 143 4.72 -2.87 2.93
CA ALA A 143 4.68 -3.94 3.91
C ALA A 143 5.70 -3.78 5.06
N LEU A 144 6.84 -3.11 4.79
CA LEU A 144 7.86 -2.82 5.79
C LEU A 144 7.32 -1.96 6.95
N ALA A 145 6.44 -1.01 6.66
CA ALA A 145 5.85 -0.14 7.67
C ALA A 145 4.94 -0.91 8.64
N THR A 146 4.28 -1.96 8.16
CA THR A 146 3.22 -2.67 8.89
C THR A 146 3.64 -3.12 10.29
N TRP A 147 4.87 -3.65 10.45
CA TRP A 147 5.36 -4.07 11.77
C TRP A 147 5.56 -2.87 12.70
N PHE A 148 6.26 -1.85 12.26
CA PHE A 148 6.61 -0.72 13.11
C PHE A 148 5.40 0.12 13.51
N GLU A 149 4.42 0.24 12.64
CA GLU A 149 3.17 0.92 12.93
C GLU A 149 2.26 0.09 13.84
N ALA A 150 2.16 -1.23 13.60
CA ALA A 150 1.45 -2.15 14.49
C ALA A 150 2.02 -2.14 15.91
N GLU A 151 3.35 -2.13 16.03
CA GLU A 151 4.04 -2.03 17.33
C GLU A 151 3.72 -0.71 18.02
N ALA A 152 3.84 0.44 17.32
CA ALA A 152 3.50 1.76 17.86
C ALA A 152 2.06 1.83 18.34
N CYS A 153 1.10 1.33 17.53
CA CYS A 153 -0.31 1.25 17.89
C CYS A 153 -0.56 0.36 19.11
N SER A 154 0.21 -0.71 19.28
CA SER A 154 0.07 -1.63 20.44
C SER A 154 0.43 -0.94 21.75
N PHE A 155 1.43 -0.06 21.77
CA PHE A 155 1.80 0.70 22.97
C PHE A 155 0.76 1.73 23.37
N THR A 156 0.11 2.37 22.41
CA THR A 156 -0.92 3.40 22.66
C THR A 156 -2.31 2.83 22.79
N LYS A 157 -2.51 1.56 22.42
CA LYS A 157 -3.84 0.95 22.25
C LYS A 157 -4.71 1.76 21.28
N ALA A 158 -4.06 2.29 20.25
CA ALA A 158 -4.74 3.03 19.20
C ALA A 158 -5.80 2.15 18.53
N PRO A 159 -6.91 2.74 18.06
CA PRO A 159 -7.89 2.00 17.32
C PRO A 159 -7.29 1.48 16.01
N ASN A 160 -7.59 0.21 15.67
CA ASN A 160 -7.30 -0.33 14.35
C ASN A 160 -8.27 0.23 13.31
N MET A 161 -8.10 -0.13 12.03
CA MET A 161 -8.91 0.45 10.94
C MET A 161 -10.42 0.21 11.09
N PRO A 162 -10.90 -0.95 11.56
CA PRO A 162 -12.33 -1.15 11.88
C PRO A 162 -12.81 -0.46 13.17
N GLY A 163 -11.95 0.20 13.94
CA GLY A 163 -12.28 0.92 15.17
C GLY A 163 -12.25 0.08 16.45
N GLY A 164 -11.67 -1.12 16.39
CA GLY A 164 -11.39 -1.98 17.55
C GLY A 164 -9.96 -1.79 18.07
N GLU A 165 -9.53 -2.64 19.01
CA GLU A 165 -8.13 -2.72 19.45
C GLU A 165 -7.37 -3.79 18.63
N GLY A 166 -6.06 -3.58 18.43
CA GLY A 166 -5.17 -4.57 17.83
C GLY A 166 -5.11 -5.85 18.68
N THR A 167 -5.05 -7.01 18.01
CA THR A 167 -4.98 -8.31 18.67
C THR A 167 -3.56 -8.89 18.63
N ALA A 168 -3.26 -9.83 19.52
CA ALA A 168 -1.98 -10.57 19.47
C ALA A 168 -1.78 -11.29 18.12
N ALA A 169 -2.87 -11.78 17.50
CA ALA A 169 -2.79 -12.40 16.18
C ALA A 169 -2.41 -11.39 15.10
N ALA A 170 -3.02 -10.19 15.10
CA ALA A 170 -2.68 -9.12 14.17
C ALA A 170 -1.20 -8.70 14.29
N LEU A 171 -0.73 -8.51 15.52
CA LEU A 171 0.67 -8.17 15.78
C LEU A 171 1.62 -9.27 15.31
N ALA A 172 1.26 -10.55 15.50
CA ALA A 172 2.05 -11.68 15.01
C ALA A 172 2.10 -11.72 13.46
N LEU A 173 1.00 -11.40 12.76
CA LEU A 173 1.00 -11.30 11.29
C LEU A 173 1.87 -10.16 10.80
N ALA A 174 1.81 -8.98 11.44
CA ALA A 174 2.66 -7.85 11.12
C ALA A 174 4.15 -8.18 11.32
N LYS A 175 4.48 -8.89 12.41
CA LYS A 175 5.86 -9.33 12.69
C LYS A 175 6.34 -10.35 11.66
N LEU A 176 5.52 -11.35 11.33
CA LEU A 176 5.83 -12.35 10.30
C LEU A 176 6.06 -11.67 8.94
N CYS A 177 5.25 -10.66 8.60
CA CYS A 177 5.44 -9.86 7.39
C CYS A 177 6.86 -9.29 7.33
N TYR A 178 7.28 -8.59 8.38
CA TYR A 178 8.62 -8.01 8.48
C TYR A 178 9.73 -9.07 8.35
N GLU A 179 9.62 -10.19 9.06
CA GLU A 179 10.60 -11.28 9.03
C GLU A 179 10.76 -11.87 7.63
N LEU A 180 9.64 -12.10 6.91
CA LEU A 180 9.69 -12.60 5.53
C LEU A 180 10.32 -11.60 4.56
N LEU A 181 10.07 -10.30 4.74
CA LEU A 181 10.69 -9.26 3.93
C LEU A 181 12.21 -9.31 4.04
N LEU A 182 12.73 -9.36 5.27
CA LEU A 182 14.18 -9.41 5.50
C LEU A 182 14.81 -10.70 4.96
N GLU A 183 14.13 -11.83 5.13
CA GLU A 183 14.69 -13.14 4.74
C GLU A 183 14.65 -13.36 3.22
N TYR A 184 13.56 -12.93 2.54
CA TYR A 184 13.30 -13.31 1.15
C TYR A 184 13.22 -12.14 0.15
N GLY A 185 13.25 -10.89 0.61
CA GLY A 185 12.97 -9.73 -0.24
C GLY A 185 13.92 -9.58 -1.42
N LEU A 186 15.22 -9.73 -1.17
CA LEU A 186 16.22 -9.62 -2.24
C LEU A 186 16.08 -10.77 -3.26
N ASP A 187 15.92 -12.00 -2.79
CA ASP A 187 15.75 -13.18 -3.66
C ASP A 187 14.47 -13.09 -4.49
N ALA A 188 13.39 -12.59 -3.88
CA ALA A 188 12.13 -12.37 -4.57
C ALA A 188 12.24 -11.29 -5.66
N LYS A 189 12.96 -10.19 -5.39
CA LYS A 189 13.26 -9.16 -6.40
C LYS A 189 14.00 -9.74 -7.59
N ILE A 190 15.10 -10.50 -7.32
CA ILE A 190 15.91 -11.16 -8.37
C ILE A 190 15.05 -12.13 -9.19
N ALA A 191 14.21 -12.93 -8.52
CA ALA A 191 13.29 -13.86 -9.19
C ALA A 191 12.28 -13.11 -10.09
N CYS A 192 11.71 -12.00 -9.61
CA CYS A 192 10.79 -11.16 -10.38
C CYS A 192 11.49 -10.52 -11.58
N GLU A 193 12.73 -10.04 -11.45
CA GLU A 193 13.54 -9.52 -12.56
C GLU A 193 13.80 -10.60 -13.64
N ALA A 194 13.91 -11.86 -13.21
CA ALA A 194 14.04 -13.02 -14.10
C ALA A 194 12.69 -13.56 -14.62
N HIS A 195 11.57 -12.95 -14.22
CA HIS A 195 10.20 -13.45 -14.50
C HIS A 195 9.97 -14.90 -14.05
N ALA A 196 10.58 -15.29 -12.94
CA ALA A 196 10.54 -16.64 -12.40
C ALA A 196 9.66 -16.70 -11.14
N VAL A 197 8.73 -17.64 -11.10
CA VAL A 197 7.98 -17.99 -9.89
C VAL A 197 8.86 -18.89 -9.03
N THR A 198 9.28 -18.38 -7.88
CA THR A 198 10.10 -19.09 -6.90
C THR A 198 9.43 -19.06 -5.53
N PRO A 199 9.80 -19.96 -4.60
CA PRO A 199 9.27 -19.89 -3.23
C PRO A 199 9.53 -18.54 -2.53
N ALA A 200 10.63 -17.86 -2.82
CA ALA A 200 10.91 -16.53 -2.30
C ALA A 200 9.91 -15.49 -2.86
N LEU A 201 9.66 -15.51 -4.18
CA LEU A 201 8.66 -14.62 -4.78
C LEU A 201 7.27 -14.85 -4.18
N GLU A 202 6.84 -16.11 -4.02
CA GLU A 202 5.52 -16.44 -3.47
C GLU A 202 5.36 -15.94 -2.03
N LYS A 203 6.39 -16.09 -1.19
CA LYS A 203 6.39 -15.58 0.18
C LYS A 203 6.29 -14.04 0.22
N ILE A 204 7.00 -13.35 -0.65
CA ILE A 204 6.93 -11.87 -0.70
C ILE A 204 5.60 -11.39 -1.29
N VAL A 205 5.02 -12.12 -2.24
CA VAL A 205 3.65 -11.81 -2.71
C VAL A 205 2.64 -12.01 -1.58
N GLU A 206 2.77 -13.07 -0.77
CA GLU A 206 1.95 -13.28 0.43
C GLU A 206 2.18 -12.17 1.46
N ALA A 207 3.44 -11.81 1.74
CA ALA A 207 3.77 -10.72 2.68
C ALA A 207 3.14 -9.39 2.24
N ASN A 208 3.35 -8.98 0.98
CA ASN A 208 2.85 -7.71 0.46
C ASN A 208 1.31 -7.65 0.40
N THR A 209 0.63 -8.74 0.05
CA THR A 209 -0.81 -8.71 -0.26
C THR A 209 -1.70 -9.18 0.87
N LEU A 210 -1.23 -10.09 1.72
CA LEU A 210 -2.02 -10.71 2.78
C LEU A 210 -1.54 -10.30 4.16
N LEU A 211 -0.26 -10.55 4.49
CA LEU A 211 0.23 -10.31 5.84
C LEU A 211 0.26 -8.83 6.19
N SER A 212 0.72 -7.98 5.25
CA SER A 212 0.65 -6.53 5.39
C SER A 212 -0.81 -6.08 5.47
N GLY A 213 -1.67 -6.53 4.55
CA GLY A 213 -3.06 -6.09 4.49
C GLY A 213 -3.88 -6.42 5.73
N LEU A 214 -3.75 -7.65 6.28
CA LEU A 214 -4.40 -8.02 7.53
C LEU A 214 -3.69 -7.42 8.75
N GLY A 215 -2.37 -7.27 8.66
CA GLY A 215 -1.54 -6.70 9.73
C GLY A 215 -1.91 -5.25 10.01
N PHE A 216 -1.87 -4.38 8.98
CA PHE A 216 -2.19 -2.96 9.18
C PHE A 216 -3.67 -2.73 9.53
N GLU A 217 -4.58 -3.44 8.83
CA GLU A 217 -6.01 -3.29 9.08
C GLU A 217 -6.37 -3.62 10.52
N SER A 218 -5.81 -4.71 11.05
CA SER A 218 -6.16 -5.24 12.37
C SER A 218 -5.30 -4.69 13.50
N SER A 219 -4.17 -3.99 13.21
CA SER A 219 -3.30 -3.39 14.22
C SER A 219 -3.35 -1.86 14.23
N GLY A 220 -3.58 -1.22 13.08
CA GLY A 220 -3.57 0.23 12.91
C GLY A 220 -2.34 0.72 12.16
N LEU A 221 -2.39 1.99 11.76
CA LEU A 221 -1.32 2.76 11.11
C LEU A 221 -0.80 3.85 12.05
N ALA A 222 0.40 4.37 11.80
CA ALA A 222 1.01 5.40 12.65
C ALA A 222 1.77 6.46 11.81
N ALA A 223 3.04 6.74 12.12
CA ALA A 223 3.75 7.83 11.48
C ALA A 223 4.23 7.53 10.06
N ALA A 224 4.55 6.27 9.72
CA ALA A 224 5.07 5.96 8.40
C ALA A 224 4.08 6.34 7.29
N HIS A 225 2.81 5.94 7.43
CA HIS A 225 1.74 6.32 6.52
C HIS A 225 1.36 7.80 6.63
N ALA A 226 1.35 8.38 7.84
CA ALA A 226 1.10 9.82 7.98
C ALA A 226 2.16 10.66 7.23
N VAL A 227 3.43 10.28 7.29
CA VAL A 227 4.52 10.92 6.54
C VAL A 227 4.34 10.71 5.03
N HIS A 228 3.96 9.49 4.59
CA HIS A 228 3.61 9.24 3.19
C HIS A 228 2.51 10.20 2.71
N ASP A 229 1.41 10.30 3.46
CA ASP A 229 0.27 11.18 3.11
C ASP A 229 0.74 12.65 3.03
N GLY A 230 1.56 13.07 4.00
CA GLY A 230 2.19 14.39 3.98
C GLY A 230 3.07 14.62 2.75
N LEU A 231 3.89 13.64 2.36
CA LEU A 231 4.75 13.75 1.17
C LEU A 231 3.94 13.90 -0.13
N THR A 232 2.67 13.50 -0.16
CA THR A 232 1.82 13.67 -1.37
C THR A 232 1.53 15.13 -1.71
N VAL A 233 1.73 16.09 -0.79
CA VAL A 233 1.59 17.52 -1.09
C VAL A 233 2.79 18.10 -1.85
N LEU A 234 3.90 17.34 -1.93
CA LEU A 234 5.10 17.73 -2.65
C LEU A 234 5.07 17.15 -4.08
N GLU A 235 4.91 18.00 -5.08
CA GLU A 235 4.76 17.61 -6.49
C GLU A 235 5.90 16.69 -6.98
N GLU A 236 7.12 16.92 -6.51
CA GLU A 236 8.30 16.14 -6.87
C GLU A 236 8.16 14.64 -6.55
N THR A 237 7.33 14.30 -5.56
CA THR A 237 7.12 12.91 -5.10
C THR A 237 6.04 12.16 -5.88
N HIS A 238 5.23 12.83 -6.70
CA HIS A 238 4.08 12.23 -7.39
C HIS A 238 4.46 11.10 -8.37
N LYS A 239 5.68 11.12 -8.89
CA LYS A 239 6.19 10.06 -9.80
C LYS A 239 6.65 8.79 -9.09
N PHE A 240 6.67 8.79 -7.75
CA PHE A 240 7.05 7.65 -6.94
C PHE A 240 5.84 6.87 -6.47
N TYR A 241 5.99 5.56 -6.39
CA TYR A 241 4.93 4.67 -5.92
C TYR A 241 4.67 4.84 -4.43
N HIS A 242 3.50 4.36 -3.99
CA HIS A 242 3.06 4.44 -2.60
C HIS A 242 4.13 3.92 -1.64
N GLY A 243 4.52 2.64 -1.78
CA GLY A 243 5.45 2.01 -0.86
C GLY A 243 6.88 2.58 -0.93
N GLU A 244 7.29 3.20 -2.04
CA GLU A 244 8.57 3.93 -2.09
C GLU A 244 8.56 5.13 -1.13
N LYS A 245 7.43 5.82 -1.00
CA LYS A 245 7.27 6.92 -0.03
C LYS A 245 7.03 6.41 1.39
N VAL A 246 6.26 5.33 1.55
CA VAL A 246 6.04 4.68 2.86
C VAL A 246 7.33 4.15 3.45
N SER A 247 8.23 3.56 2.65
CA SER A 247 9.55 3.13 3.12
C SER A 247 10.37 4.27 3.74
N PHE A 248 10.40 5.45 3.12
CA PHE A 248 11.04 6.62 3.71
C PHE A 248 10.26 7.12 4.95
N GLY A 249 8.94 7.01 4.93
CA GLY A 249 8.09 7.27 6.10
C GLY A 249 8.44 6.36 7.28
N THR A 250 8.73 5.07 7.01
CA THR A 250 9.18 4.12 8.03
C THR A 250 10.51 4.55 8.65
N LEU A 251 11.51 4.92 7.85
CA LEU A 251 12.78 5.46 8.37
C LEU A 251 12.54 6.73 9.21
N THR A 252 11.64 7.61 8.76
CA THR A 252 11.26 8.81 9.52
C THR A 252 10.61 8.45 10.85
N GLN A 253 9.72 7.45 10.90
CA GLN A 253 9.10 6.96 12.12
C GLN A 253 10.15 6.40 13.09
N LEU A 254 11.08 5.59 12.61
CA LEU A 254 12.13 5.00 13.45
C LEU A 254 13.00 6.07 14.11
N VAL A 255 13.38 7.11 13.35
CA VAL A 255 14.11 8.27 13.91
C VAL A 255 13.25 9.04 14.91
N LEU A 256 11.97 9.24 14.61
CA LEU A 256 11.04 9.98 15.48
C LEU A 256 10.81 9.28 16.83
N GLN A 257 10.85 7.95 16.85
CA GLN A 257 10.66 7.11 18.03
C GLN A 257 11.93 6.88 18.85
N ASP A 258 13.09 7.38 18.40
CA ASP A 258 14.41 7.05 19.00
C ASP A 258 14.63 5.52 19.04
N THR A 259 14.33 4.86 17.90
CA THR A 259 14.48 3.41 17.77
C THR A 259 15.95 3.01 17.85
N ASP A 260 16.18 1.81 18.39
CA ASP A 260 17.52 1.22 18.49
C ASP A 260 18.29 1.31 17.15
N PRO A 261 19.54 1.81 17.18
CA PRO A 261 20.34 1.99 15.95
C PRO A 261 20.51 0.71 15.12
N ASP A 262 20.65 -0.45 15.74
CA ASP A 262 20.82 -1.71 15.01
C ASP A 262 19.58 -2.01 14.15
N THR A 263 18.38 -1.73 14.65
CA THR A 263 17.12 -1.83 13.89
C THR A 263 17.07 -0.84 12.73
N ILE A 264 17.51 0.42 12.93
CA ILE A 264 17.54 1.42 11.86
C ILE A 264 18.49 0.99 10.75
N TYR A 265 19.68 0.46 11.09
CA TYR A 265 20.65 -0.02 10.12
C TYR A 265 20.16 -1.28 9.39
N GLU A 266 19.46 -2.21 10.07
CA GLU A 266 18.83 -3.37 9.44
C GLU A 266 17.83 -2.96 8.38
N VAL A 267 16.97 -1.94 8.68
CA VAL A 267 16.00 -1.40 7.74
C VAL A 267 16.68 -0.67 6.57
N LEU A 268 17.75 0.08 6.81
CA LEU A 268 18.53 0.75 5.77
C LEU A 268 19.17 -0.27 4.83
N ASP A 269 19.80 -1.33 5.38
CA ASP A 269 20.43 -2.40 4.59
C ASP A 269 19.41 -3.11 3.70
N PHE A 270 18.28 -3.50 4.28
CA PHE A 270 17.18 -4.09 3.54
C PHE A 270 16.71 -3.16 2.40
N ALA A 271 16.37 -1.92 2.73
CA ALA A 271 15.86 -0.96 1.76
C ALA A 271 16.84 -0.72 0.60
N CYS A 272 18.12 -0.55 0.91
CA CYS A 272 19.18 -0.38 -0.10
C CYS A 272 19.36 -1.62 -0.97
N SER A 273 19.36 -2.82 -0.37
CA SER A 273 19.56 -4.09 -1.09
C SER A 273 18.51 -4.32 -2.18
N ILE A 274 17.28 -3.92 -1.94
CA ILE A 274 16.18 -4.06 -2.90
C ILE A 274 15.93 -2.81 -3.75
N GLY A 275 16.58 -1.68 -3.42
CA GLY A 275 16.51 -0.43 -4.19
C GLY A 275 15.34 0.48 -3.83
N LEU A 276 14.86 0.41 -2.59
CA LEU A 276 13.93 1.40 -2.02
C LEU A 276 14.65 2.72 -1.73
N PRO A 277 13.96 3.87 -1.83
CA PRO A 277 14.55 5.16 -1.48
C PRO A 277 14.81 5.27 0.02
N VAL A 278 16.02 5.64 0.38
CA VAL A 278 16.44 5.95 1.77
C VAL A 278 16.78 7.41 1.97
N THR A 279 16.66 8.23 0.91
CA THR A 279 16.89 9.68 0.96
C THR A 279 15.78 10.45 0.26
N LEU A 280 15.54 11.69 0.69
CA LEU A 280 14.59 12.61 0.05
C LEU A 280 14.99 12.94 -1.40
N ARG A 281 16.28 12.93 -1.69
CA ARG A 281 16.78 13.12 -3.06
C ARG A 281 16.37 11.96 -3.98
N GLN A 282 16.41 10.74 -3.50
CA GLN A 282 15.90 9.56 -4.23
C GLN A 282 14.39 9.64 -4.44
N LEU A 283 13.64 10.32 -3.56
CA LEU A 283 12.22 10.66 -3.74
C LEU A 283 11.98 11.92 -4.60
N GLY A 284 13.02 12.43 -5.26
CA GLY A 284 12.91 13.48 -6.25
C GLY A 284 13.10 14.91 -5.74
N LEU A 285 13.27 15.13 -4.45
CA LEU A 285 13.53 16.46 -3.89
C LEU A 285 14.95 16.91 -4.24
N LYS A 286 15.05 17.98 -5.00
CA LYS A 286 16.35 18.59 -5.35
C LYS A 286 16.92 19.43 -4.22
N GLU A 287 16.05 20.06 -3.47
CA GLU A 287 16.35 20.88 -2.31
C GLU A 287 15.71 20.24 -1.08
N VAL A 288 16.52 20.02 -0.06
CA VAL A 288 16.10 19.46 1.23
C VAL A 288 16.37 20.52 2.28
N SER A 289 15.30 21.22 2.69
CA SER A 289 15.37 22.25 3.72
C SER A 289 14.17 22.15 4.66
N TYR A 290 14.27 22.75 5.82
CA TYR A 290 13.19 22.81 6.79
C TYR A 290 11.91 23.39 6.17
N GLU A 291 12.03 24.51 5.48
CA GLU A 291 10.92 25.23 4.86
C GLU A 291 10.24 24.41 3.76
N LYS A 292 11.02 23.64 2.99
CA LYS A 292 10.49 22.77 1.94
C LYS A 292 9.70 21.60 2.51
N LEU A 293 10.10 21.06 3.66
CA LEU A 293 9.47 19.88 4.28
C LEU A 293 8.30 20.25 5.20
N LEU A 294 8.26 21.50 5.70
CA LEU A 294 7.24 21.90 6.66
C LEU A 294 5.80 21.66 6.18
N PRO A 295 5.40 21.97 4.92
CA PRO A 295 4.04 21.68 4.47
C PRO A 295 3.69 20.17 4.50
N ALA A 296 4.65 19.30 4.20
CA ALA A 296 4.45 17.85 4.29
C ALA A 296 4.29 17.40 5.75
N ALA A 297 5.09 17.95 6.66
CA ALA A 297 5.01 17.66 8.08
C ALA A 297 3.70 18.20 8.72
N GLU A 298 3.23 19.37 8.31
CA GLU A 298 1.93 19.91 8.73
C GLU A 298 0.79 19.02 8.27
N ALA A 299 0.82 18.55 7.01
CA ALA A 299 -0.18 17.61 6.49
C ALA A 299 -0.12 16.27 7.21
N ALA A 300 1.07 15.73 7.50
CA ALA A 300 1.24 14.50 8.27
C ALA A 300 0.69 14.59 9.71
N CYS A 301 0.72 15.79 10.31
CA CYS A 301 0.24 16.05 11.67
C CYS A 301 -1.18 16.64 11.70
N ALA A 302 -1.90 16.69 10.58
CA ALA A 302 -3.26 17.21 10.53
C ALA A 302 -4.20 16.38 11.41
N GLU A 303 -5.30 16.99 11.85
CA GLU A 303 -6.31 16.29 12.66
C GLU A 303 -6.91 15.11 11.89
N GLY A 304 -7.01 13.96 12.54
CA GLY A 304 -7.55 12.74 11.95
C GLY A 304 -6.52 11.88 11.20
N THR A 305 -5.26 12.29 11.12
CA THR A 305 -4.20 11.44 10.55
C THR A 305 -3.73 10.36 11.53
N THR A 306 -3.11 9.32 11.00
CA THR A 306 -2.56 8.20 11.78
C THR A 306 -1.38 8.60 12.67
N MET A 307 -0.81 9.79 12.51
CA MET A 307 0.22 10.35 13.39
C MET A 307 -0.23 10.39 14.86
N ALA A 308 -1.52 10.55 15.12
CA ALA A 308 -2.09 10.52 16.46
C ALA A 308 -1.91 9.19 17.21
N ASN A 309 -1.62 8.11 16.48
CA ASN A 309 -1.41 6.78 17.04
C ASN A 309 -0.01 6.53 17.58
N MET A 310 0.92 7.50 17.38
CA MET A 310 2.28 7.41 17.89
C MET A 310 2.32 7.41 19.42
N PRO A 311 3.28 6.68 20.06
CA PRO A 311 3.41 6.63 21.53
C PRO A 311 3.99 7.91 22.15
N LEU A 312 4.04 8.99 21.39
CA LEU A 312 4.48 10.31 21.83
C LEU A 312 3.65 11.39 21.12
N LYS A 313 3.56 12.57 21.73
CA LYS A 313 2.91 13.71 21.09
C LYS A 313 3.84 14.31 20.03
N VAL A 314 3.50 14.10 18.78
CA VAL A 314 4.27 14.55 17.62
C VAL A 314 3.83 15.94 17.18
N THR A 315 4.80 16.78 16.78
CA THR A 315 4.58 18.10 16.19
C THR A 315 5.17 18.15 14.77
N PRO A 316 4.69 19.04 13.88
CA PRO A 316 5.28 19.21 12.56
C PRO A 316 6.79 19.47 12.59
N GLU A 317 7.28 20.24 13.56
CA GLU A 317 8.71 20.47 13.74
C GLU A 317 9.49 19.16 14.01
N MET A 318 8.94 18.28 14.85
CA MET A 318 9.56 16.97 15.14
C MET A 318 9.59 16.11 13.87
N VAL A 319 8.53 16.12 13.06
CA VAL A 319 8.48 15.37 11.79
C VAL A 319 9.50 15.90 10.79
N VAL A 320 9.63 17.24 10.63
CA VAL A 320 10.68 17.82 9.76
C VAL A 320 12.07 17.37 10.21
N ASN A 321 12.36 17.47 11.52
CA ASN A 321 13.66 17.06 12.06
C ASN A 321 13.92 15.55 11.86
N ALA A 322 12.90 14.72 12.04
CA ALA A 322 13.00 13.27 11.79
C ALA A 322 13.23 12.96 10.30
N MET A 323 12.54 13.63 9.37
CA MET A 323 12.79 13.49 7.92
C MET A 323 14.21 13.92 7.55
N LEU A 324 14.72 15.03 8.10
CA LEU A 324 16.09 15.48 7.88
C LEU A 324 17.12 14.49 8.46
N GLY A 325 16.83 13.94 9.64
CA GLY A 325 17.65 12.91 10.29
C GLY A 325 17.69 11.61 9.46
N ALA A 326 16.53 11.11 9.05
CA ALA A 326 16.42 9.93 8.19
C ALA A 326 17.16 10.11 6.85
N ASP A 327 17.01 11.28 6.19
CA ASP A 327 17.76 11.62 4.97
C ASP A 327 19.27 11.64 5.19
N ALA A 328 19.73 12.20 6.33
CA ALA A 328 21.15 12.23 6.66
C ALA A 328 21.71 10.82 6.92
N LEU A 329 20.98 9.96 7.64
CA LEU A 329 21.34 8.55 7.86
C LEU A 329 21.39 7.78 6.54
N GLY A 330 20.37 7.94 5.68
CA GLY A 330 20.35 7.31 4.36
C GLY A 330 21.52 7.74 3.47
N ARG A 331 21.89 9.01 3.50
CA ARG A 331 23.08 9.51 2.76
C ARG A 331 24.38 8.93 3.30
N ALA A 332 24.55 8.92 4.62
CA ALA A 332 25.74 8.34 5.23
C ALA A 332 25.87 6.84 4.89
N PHE A 333 24.77 6.08 4.94
CA PHE A 333 24.75 4.67 4.61
C PHE A 333 25.11 4.38 3.14
N LEU A 334 24.71 5.26 2.21
CA LEU A 334 25.03 5.11 0.78
C LEU A 334 26.48 5.49 0.43
N GLU A 335 27.18 6.23 1.30
CA GLU A 335 28.57 6.65 1.10
C GLU A 335 29.57 5.63 1.67
N GLU A 336 29.13 4.68 2.52
CA GLU A 336 29.91 3.56 3.02
C GLU A 336 29.94 2.38 2.02
#